data_c93aaf88c5d6dd2d2720cb972efcfa36
#
_entry.id   c93aaf88c5d6dd2d2720cb972efcfa36
#
_cell.length_a   1.000
_cell.length_b   1.000
_cell.length_c   1.000
_cell.angle_alpha   90.00
_cell.angle_beta   90.00
_cell.angle_gamma   90.00
#
_symmetry.space_group_name_H-M   'P 1'
#
loop_
_entity.id
_entity.type
_entity.pdbx_description
1 polymer ?
#
loop_
_entity_poly.entity_id
_entity_poly.type
_entity_poly.pdbx_seq_one_letter_code
_entity_poly.pdbx_strand_id
1 'polypeptide(L)'
;MFEVCYLFGDVFISDDNNACALIVYPDKKKTSLKSILLDLKLITQCVGFKNIKKTLSREALIQKIQPKETMTYLWFIGVYLAEQNKGIGSLLLQEIIQQSIQNNRPIYLETSTIKNLPWYSKFGFKVYSEQDLSYRLYFLKRGL
;
A
#
# COMPACT_ATOMS: atom_id res chain seq x y z
N MET A 1 3.73 -9.56 -4.60
CA MET A 1 3.51 -8.09 -4.49
C MET A 1 4.28 -7.32 -5.56
N PHE A 2 5.61 -7.48 -5.66
CA PHE A 2 6.44 -6.76 -6.64
C PHE A 2 5.94 -6.88 -8.09
N GLU A 3 5.70 -8.11 -8.56
CA GLU A 3 5.23 -8.36 -9.93
C GLU A 3 3.90 -7.66 -10.26
N VAL A 4 2.99 -7.56 -9.28
CA VAL A 4 1.71 -6.86 -9.45
C VAL A 4 1.94 -5.36 -9.57
N CYS A 5 2.80 -4.79 -8.73
CA CYS A 5 3.13 -3.36 -8.78
C CYS A 5 3.88 -3.00 -10.07
N TYR A 6 4.77 -3.86 -10.53
CA TYR A 6 5.48 -3.69 -11.80
C TYR A 6 4.53 -3.65 -13.02
N LEU A 7 3.43 -4.42 -12.97
CA LEU A 7 2.46 -4.48 -14.07
C LEU A 7 1.35 -3.42 -13.99
N PHE A 8 0.93 -3.04 -12.77
CA PHE A 8 -0.27 -2.23 -12.56
C PHE A 8 -0.04 -1.03 -11.63
N GLY A 9 1.20 -0.67 -11.42
CA GLY A 9 1.58 0.41 -10.53
C GLY A 9 3.00 0.87 -10.77
N ASP A 10 3.68 1.28 -9.70
CA ASP A 10 5.07 1.70 -9.72
C ASP A 10 5.84 1.08 -8.56
N VAL A 11 7.14 0.94 -8.74
CA VAL A 11 8.10 0.50 -7.74
C VAL A 11 9.11 1.62 -7.55
N PHE A 12 9.18 2.13 -6.33
CA PHE A 12 10.16 3.14 -5.94
C PHE A 12 11.28 2.48 -5.14
N ILE A 13 12.49 2.86 -5.42
CA ILE A 13 13.69 2.42 -4.70
C ILE A 13 14.50 3.68 -4.41
N SER A 14 14.93 3.86 -3.16
CA SER A 14 15.81 4.98 -2.82
C SER A 14 17.17 4.86 -3.51
N ASP A 15 17.84 5.98 -3.76
CA ASP A 15 19.12 6.04 -4.48
C ASP A 15 20.22 5.16 -3.84
N ASP A 16 20.15 5.00 -2.53
CA ASP A 16 21.06 4.15 -1.73
C ASP A 16 20.63 2.69 -1.65
N ASN A 17 19.50 2.30 -2.29
CA ASN A 17 18.87 0.98 -2.26
C ASN A 17 18.45 0.50 -0.84
N ASN A 18 18.33 1.40 0.12
CA ASN A 18 17.99 1.09 1.51
C ASN A 18 16.51 1.21 1.83
N ALA A 19 15.70 1.71 0.90
CA ALA A 19 14.26 1.81 1.05
C ALA A 19 13.55 1.47 -0.27
N CYS A 20 12.36 0.92 -0.15
CA CYS A 20 11.48 0.71 -1.30
C CYS A 20 10.02 0.97 -0.95
N ALA A 21 9.24 1.31 -1.97
CA ALA A 21 7.80 1.39 -1.87
C ALA A 21 7.15 0.74 -3.09
N LEU A 22 6.00 0.14 -2.86
CA LEU A 22 5.19 -0.54 -3.85
C LEU A 22 3.83 0.14 -3.95
N ILE A 23 3.51 0.61 -5.14
CA ILE A 23 2.27 1.30 -5.46
C ILE A 23 1.46 0.48 -6.44
N VAL A 24 0.15 0.49 -6.28
CA VAL A 24 -0.80 -0.06 -7.25
C VAL A 24 -1.78 1.04 -7.66
N TYR A 25 -2.15 1.03 -8.91
CA TYR A 25 -3.25 1.82 -9.47
C TYR A 25 -4.44 0.89 -9.70
N PRO A 26 -5.42 0.83 -8.77
CA PRO A 26 -6.53 -0.14 -8.86
C PRO A 26 -7.34 -0.01 -10.15
N ASP A 27 -7.48 1.21 -10.66
CA ASP A 27 -8.17 1.52 -11.93
C ASP A 27 -7.43 0.98 -13.17
N LYS A 28 -6.12 0.79 -13.09
CA LYS A 28 -5.30 0.19 -14.16
C LYS A 28 -5.25 -1.35 -14.08
N LYS A 29 -5.66 -1.93 -12.94
CA LYS A 29 -5.66 -3.39 -12.74
C LYS A 29 -6.77 -4.02 -13.59
N LYS A 30 -6.43 -4.44 -14.81
CA LYS A 30 -7.35 -5.21 -15.66
C LYS A 30 -7.40 -6.65 -15.17
N THR A 31 -8.61 -7.20 -15.02
CA THR A 31 -8.81 -8.62 -14.73
C THR A 31 -8.35 -9.42 -15.94
N SER A 32 -7.16 -10.00 -15.86
CA SER A 32 -6.61 -10.90 -16.88
C SER A 32 -6.27 -12.24 -16.23
N LEU A 33 -6.18 -13.29 -17.03
CA LEU A 33 -5.72 -14.61 -16.53
C LEU A 33 -4.38 -14.50 -15.81
N LYS A 34 -3.50 -13.60 -16.25
CA LYS A 34 -2.20 -13.35 -15.64
C LYS A 34 -2.34 -12.68 -14.26
N SER A 35 -3.26 -11.71 -14.09
CA SER A 35 -3.50 -11.09 -12.77
C SER A 35 -4.12 -12.07 -11.78
N ILE A 36 -5.04 -12.92 -12.22
CA ILE A 36 -5.63 -13.99 -11.38
C ILE A 36 -4.58 -14.99 -10.93
N LEU A 37 -3.68 -15.41 -11.83
CA LEU A 37 -2.56 -16.30 -11.50
C LEU A 37 -1.58 -15.68 -10.49
N LEU A 38 -1.28 -14.38 -10.63
CA LEU A 38 -0.43 -13.65 -9.69
C LEU A 38 -1.07 -13.52 -8.31
N ASP A 39 -2.36 -13.21 -8.25
CA ASP A 39 -3.12 -13.15 -6.99
C ASP A 39 -3.15 -14.54 -6.33
N LEU A 40 -3.37 -15.61 -7.08
CA LEU A 40 -3.34 -17.00 -6.60
C LEU A 40 -1.95 -17.40 -6.08
N LYS A 41 -0.89 -17.05 -6.81
CA LYS A 41 0.51 -17.27 -6.41
C LYS A 41 0.84 -16.54 -5.12
N LEU A 42 0.41 -15.28 -4.98
CA LEU A 42 0.60 -14.49 -3.77
C LEU A 42 -0.08 -15.16 -2.56
N ILE A 43 -1.33 -15.60 -2.72
CA ILE A 43 -2.10 -16.26 -1.67
C ILE A 43 -1.43 -17.58 -1.25
N THR A 44 -1.04 -18.41 -2.19
CA THR A 44 -0.48 -19.74 -1.90
C THR A 44 0.92 -19.68 -1.31
N GLN A 45 1.76 -18.77 -1.78
CA GLN A 45 3.15 -18.68 -1.34
C GLN A 45 3.35 -17.87 -0.05
N CYS A 46 2.51 -16.84 0.18
CA CYS A 46 2.69 -15.94 1.33
C CYS A 46 1.80 -16.28 2.53
N VAL A 47 0.64 -16.88 2.32
CA VAL A 47 -0.41 -17.00 3.36
C VAL A 47 -0.56 -18.44 3.87
N GLY A 48 -0.21 -19.44 3.06
CA GLY A 48 -0.47 -20.84 3.36
C GLY A 48 -1.95 -21.20 3.36
N PHE A 49 -2.25 -22.46 3.04
CA PHE A 49 -3.64 -22.95 2.84
C PHE A 49 -4.59 -22.73 4.02
N LYS A 50 -4.08 -22.78 5.26
CA LYS A 50 -4.93 -22.63 6.48
C LYS A 50 -5.49 -21.22 6.67
N ASN A 51 -4.86 -20.19 6.10
CA ASN A 51 -5.23 -18.79 6.32
C ASN A 51 -5.94 -18.14 5.12
N ILE A 52 -6.15 -18.87 4.03
CA ILE A 52 -6.74 -18.34 2.78
C ILE A 52 -8.10 -17.66 3.06
N LYS A 53 -8.99 -18.31 3.81
CA LYS A 53 -10.30 -17.75 4.14
C LYS A 53 -10.20 -16.39 4.85
N LYS A 54 -9.32 -16.29 5.85
CA LYS A 54 -9.11 -15.04 6.62
C LYS A 54 -8.56 -13.94 5.72
N THR A 55 -7.61 -14.29 4.85
CA THR A 55 -7.00 -13.32 3.91
C THR A 55 -8.01 -12.83 2.90
N LEU A 56 -8.80 -13.72 2.27
CA LEU A 56 -9.83 -13.32 1.32
C LEU A 56 -10.92 -12.46 1.98
N SER A 57 -11.35 -12.80 3.20
CA SER A 57 -12.32 -11.99 3.96
C SER A 57 -11.75 -10.59 4.29
N ARG A 58 -10.47 -10.51 4.64
CA ARG A 58 -9.78 -9.24 4.89
C ARG A 58 -9.70 -8.41 3.61
N GLU A 59 -9.25 -8.99 2.51
CA GLU A 59 -9.17 -8.30 1.22
C GLU A 59 -10.53 -7.80 0.73
N ALA A 60 -11.58 -8.63 0.87
CA ALA A 60 -12.95 -8.23 0.54
C ALA A 60 -13.43 -7.04 1.41
N LEU A 61 -13.09 -7.02 2.70
CA LEU A 61 -13.40 -5.91 3.58
C LEU A 61 -12.64 -4.64 3.18
N ILE A 62 -11.34 -4.74 2.91
CA ILE A 62 -10.52 -3.62 2.45
C ILE A 62 -11.11 -3.03 1.17
N GLN A 63 -11.40 -3.87 0.18
CA GLN A 63 -12.02 -3.44 -1.09
C GLN A 63 -13.40 -2.79 -0.91
N LYS A 64 -14.17 -3.19 0.12
CA LYS A 64 -15.47 -2.58 0.43
C LYS A 64 -15.31 -1.19 1.04
N ILE A 65 -14.25 -0.95 1.79
CA ILE A 65 -13.99 0.32 2.48
C ILE A 65 -13.26 1.29 1.57
N GLN A 66 -12.39 0.77 0.70
CA GLN A 66 -11.67 1.60 -0.27
C GLN A 66 -12.64 2.32 -1.21
N PRO A 67 -12.46 3.64 -1.43
CA PRO A 67 -13.25 4.38 -2.41
C PRO A 67 -13.02 3.84 -3.82
N LYS A 68 -14.05 3.93 -4.66
CA LYS A 68 -13.99 3.55 -6.09
C LYS A 68 -13.53 4.71 -6.98
N GLU A 69 -12.68 5.56 -6.47
CA GLU A 69 -12.10 6.67 -7.24
C GLU A 69 -10.72 6.32 -7.80
N THR A 70 -10.28 7.07 -8.78
CA THR A 70 -8.91 7.00 -9.28
C THR A 70 -7.96 7.38 -8.16
N MET A 71 -7.08 6.46 -7.77
CA MET A 71 -6.19 6.65 -6.62
C MET A 71 -4.79 6.08 -6.86
N THR A 72 -3.84 6.55 -6.07
CA THR A 72 -2.57 5.91 -5.81
C THR A 72 -2.70 5.08 -4.54
N TYR A 73 -2.63 3.76 -4.65
CA TYR A 73 -2.68 2.88 -3.48
C TYR A 73 -1.26 2.49 -3.06
N LEU A 74 -0.80 3.07 -1.95
CA LEU A 74 0.49 2.73 -1.36
C LEU A 74 0.37 1.41 -0.61
N TRP A 75 0.75 0.31 -1.27
CA TRP A 75 0.60 -1.05 -0.75
C TRP A 75 1.69 -1.43 0.25
N PHE A 76 2.90 -0.91 0.04
CA PHE A 76 4.04 -1.16 0.91
C PHE A 76 5.00 0.03 0.88
N ILE A 77 5.59 0.35 2.03
CA ILE A 77 6.76 1.20 2.15
C ILE A 77 7.64 0.66 3.27
N GLY A 78 8.93 0.53 3.03
CA GLY A 78 9.87 -0.01 4.00
C GLY A 78 11.26 0.54 3.82
N VAL A 79 11.97 0.63 4.96
CA VAL A 79 13.37 1.03 5.04
C VAL A 79 14.16 -0.07 5.73
N TYR A 80 15.33 -0.39 5.21
CA TYR A 80 16.23 -1.36 5.84
C TYR A 80 16.46 -1.02 7.31
N LEU A 81 16.41 -2.03 8.18
CA LEU A 81 16.34 -1.83 9.63
C LEU A 81 17.48 -0.95 10.19
N ALA A 82 18.71 -1.17 9.71
CA ALA A 82 19.88 -0.40 10.13
C ALA A 82 19.88 1.06 9.63
N GLU A 83 19.02 1.38 8.67
CA GLU A 83 18.93 2.69 8.03
C GLU A 83 17.66 3.47 8.43
N GLN A 84 16.85 2.90 9.34
CA GLN A 84 15.68 3.58 9.87
C GLN A 84 16.08 4.82 10.69
N ASN A 85 15.13 5.76 10.82
CA ASN A 85 15.27 7.04 11.52
C ASN A 85 16.29 8.02 10.93
N LYS A 86 16.83 7.74 9.72
CA LYS A 86 17.75 8.64 8.98
C LYS A 86 17.04 9.51 7.93
N GLY A 87 15.71 9.50 7.90
CA GLY A 87 14.93 10.31 6.97
C GLY A 87 14.64 9.66 5.60
N ILE A 88 15.26 8.52 5.25
CA ILE A 88 15.16 7.88 3.93
C ILE A 88 13.69 7.57 3.57
N GLY A 89 12.93 6.98 4.51
CA GLY A 89 11.51 6.71 4.28
C GLY A 89 10.66 7.97 4.08
N SER A 90 11.06 9.09 4.69
CA SER A 90 10.39 10.38 4.52
C SER A 90 10.66 10.97 3.14
N LEU A 91 11.87 10.88 2.64
CA LEU A 91 12.23 11.30 1.28
C LEU A 91 11.47 10.47 0.25
N LEU A 92 11.46 9.15 0.41
CA LEU A 92 10.74 8.26 -0.49
C LEU A 92 9.23 8.54 -0.50
N LEU A 93 8.62 8.80 0.68
CA LEU A 93 7.20 9.15 0.76
C LEU A 93 6.92 10.52 0.11
N GLN A 94 7.82 11.49 0.22
CA GLN A 94 7.69 12.78 -0.46
C GLN A 94 7.72 12.63 -1.97
N GLU A 95 8.59 11.80 -2.51
CA GLU A 95 8.66 11.50 -3.94
C GLU A 95 7.35 10.89 -4.45
N ILE A 96 6.80 9.92 -3.73
CA ILE A 96 5.49 9.31 -4.03
C ILE A 96 4.38 10.36 -4.02
N ILE A 97 4.40 11.26 -3.04
CA ILE A 97 3.43 12.36 -2.93
C ILE A 97 3.54 13.30 -4.13
N GLN A 98 4.73 13.69 -4.52
CA GLN A 98 4.97 14.55 -5.68
C GLN A 98 4.44 13.92 -6.97
N GLN A 99 4.76 12.66 -7.21
CA GLN A 99 4.26 11.93 -8.38
C GLN A 99 2.73 11.79 -8.34
N SER A 100 2.15 11.56 -7.18
CA SER A 100 0.70 11.44 -7.02
C SER A 100 -0.03 12.74 -7.33
N ILE A 101 0.52 13.88 -6.90
CA ILE A 101 0.03 15.22 -7.25
C ILE A 101 0.12 15.46 -8.76
N GLN A 102 1.26 15.16 -9.39
CA GLN A 102 1.44 15.31 -10.84
C GLN A 102 0.44 14.48 -11.64
N ASN A 103 0.11 13.29 -11.13
CA ASN A 103 -0.87 12.39 -11.74
C ASN A 103 -2.32 12.71 -11.35
N ASN A 104 -2.57 13.75 -10.55
CA ASN A 104 -3.88 14.15 -10.02
C ASN A 104 -4.61 12.98 -9.32
N ARG A 105 -3.91 12.27 -8.44
CA ARG A 105 -4.40 11.09 -7.71
C ARG A 105 -4.26 11.26 -6.20
N PRO A 106 -5.31 11.13 -5.39
CA PRO A 106 -5.17 11.01 -3.95
C PRO A 106 -4.46 9.71 -3.58
N ILE A 107 -3.76 9.70 -2.43
CA ILE A 107 -3.04 8.52 -1.93
C ILE A 107 -3.87 7.86 -0.84
N TYR A 108 -4.00 6.53 -0.94
CA TYR A 108 -4.62 5.67 0.05
C TYR A 108 -3.66 4.61 0.54
N LEU A 109 -3.75 4.26 1.80
CA LEU A 109 -2.99 3.17 2.42
C LEU A 109 -3.71 2.62 3.64
N GLU A 110 -3.34 1.43 4.08
CA GLU A 110 -3.71 0.87 5.38
C GLU A 110 -2.47 0.58 6.22
N THR A 111 -2.63 0.73 7.54
CA THR A 111 -1.62 0.32 8.51
C THR A 111 -2.25 -0.22 9.78
N SER A 112 -1.66 -1.28 10.33
CA SER A 112 -2.00 -1.77 11.66
C SER A 112 -1.04 -1.23 12.74
N THR A 113 0.00 -0.51 12.32
CA THR A 113 1.05 -0.01 13.21
C THR A 113 0.71 1.39 13.69
N ILE A 114 0.15 1.50 14.90
CA ILE A 114 -0.26 2.78 15.50
C ILE A 114 0.90 3.80 15.58
N LYS A 115 2.13 3.32 15.77
CA LYS A 115 3.34 4.18 15.82
C LYS A 115 3.61 4.93 14.51
N ASN A 116 3.07 4.44 13.39
CA ASN A 116 3.24 5.07 12.08
C ASN A 116 2.23 6.20 11.83
N LEU A 117 1.12 6.27 12.60
CA LEU A 117 0.08 7.29 12.38
C LEU A 117 0.61 8.71 12.50
N PRO A 118 1.41 9.08 13.54
CA PRO A 118 1.97 10.43 13.64
C PRO A 118 2.92 10.76 12.48
N TRP A 119 3.65 9.75 11.97
CA TRP A 119 4.53 9.94 10.83
C TRP A 119 3.72 10.23 9.55
N TYR A 120 2.72 9.44 9.24
CA TYR A 120 1.85 9.70 8.10
C TYR A 120 1.10 11.05 8.22
N SER A 121 0.67 11.41 9.44
CA SER A 121 -0.01 12.69 9.69
C SER A 121 0.85 13.90 9.33
N LYS A 122 2.18 13.85 9.57
CA LYS A 122 3.13 14.91 9.16
C LYS A 122 3.16 15.13 7.64
N PHE A 123 2.79 14.13 6.85
CA PHE A 123 2.69 14.19 5.38
C PHE A 123 1.26 14.47 4.89
N GLY A 124 0.35 14.87 5.78
CA GLY A 124 -1.01 15.25 5.42
C GLY A 124 -1.98 14.09 5.27
N PHE A 125 -1.60 12.89 5.68
CA PHE A 125 -2.55 11.77 5.73
C PHE A 125 -3.50 11.90 6.91
N LYS A 126 -4.76 11.55 6.69
CA LYS A 126 -5.81 11.52 7.71
C LYS A 126 -6.43 10.13 7.75
N VAL A 127 -6.71 9.63 8.94
CA VAL A 127 -7.50 8.40 9.12
C VAL A 127 -8.92 8.70 8.72
N TYR A 128 -9.50 7.91 7.81
CA TYR A 128 -10.88 8.07 7.36
C TYR A 128 -11.76 6.87 7.76
N SER A 129 -11.17 5.73 8.12
CA SER A 129 -11.87 4.56 8.62
C SER A 129 -10.95 3.72 9.50
N GLU A 130 -11.55 2.96 10.41
CA GLU A 130 -10.86 1.98 11.26
C GLU A 130 -11.66 0.69 11.29
N GLN A 131 -10.96 -0.45 11.33
CA GLN A 131 -11.59 -1.78 11.43
C GLN A 131 -10.89 -2.63 12.48
N ASP A 132 -11.68 -3.40 13.21
CA ASP A 132 -11.16 -4.39 14.14
C ASP A 132 -11.22 -5.79 13.50
N LEU A 133 -10.04 -6.38 13.29
CA LEU A 133 -9.84 -7.67 12.61
C LEU A 133 -9.03 -8.65 13.47
N SER A 134 -9.16 -8.68 14.77
CA SER A 134 -8.23 -9.23 15.76
C SER A 134 -6.98 -8.35 15.99
N TYR A 135 -6.79 -7.35 15.21
CA TYR A 135 -5.90 -6.19 15.35
C TYR A 135 -6.59 -4.99 14.70
N ARG A 136 -6.25 -3.79 15.13
CA ARG A 136 -6.83 -2.59 14.56
C ARG A 136 -6.14 -2.23 13.26
N LEU A 137 -6.92 -2.06 12.19
CA LEU A 137 -6.47 -1.62 10.88
C LEU A 137 -6.98 -0.21 10.63
N TYR A 138 -6.07 0.72 10.38
CA TYR A 138 -6.35 2.12 10.09
C TYR A 138 -6.28 2.35 8.59
N PHE A 139 -7.29 3.02 8.06
CA PHE A 139 -7.36 3.41 6.65
C PHE A 139 -7.06 4.89 6.55
N LEU A 140 -6.02 5.26 5.80
CA LEU A 140 -5.55 6.62 5.67
C LEU A 140 -5.71 7.12 4.25
N LYS A 141 -6.05 8.40 4.14
CA LYS A 141 -6.12 9.14 2.88
C LYS A 141 -5.30 10.40 2.97
N ARG A 142 -4.57 10.72 1.89
CA ARG A 142 -4.05 12.04 1.60
C ARG A 142 -4.74 12.55 0.33
N GLY A 143 -5.43 13.70 0.42
CA GLY A 143 -5.96 14.43 -0.74
C GLY A 143 -4.85 15.02 -1.60
N LEU A 144 -5.24 15.66 -2.65
CA LEU A 144 -4.36 16.44 -3.55
C LEU A 144 -3.88 17.71 -2.89
#